data_56824254bf9d906c3d50f59f368f71f3
#
_entry.id   56824254bf9d906c3d50f59f368f71f3
#
_cell.length_a   1.000
_cell.length_b   1.000
_cell.length_c   1.000
_cell.angle_alpha   90.00
_cell.angle_beta   90.00
_cell.angle_gamma   90.00
#
_symmetry.space_group_name_H-M   'P 1'
#
loop_
_entity.id
_entity.type
_entity.pdbx_description
1 polymer ?
#
loop_
_entity_poly.entity_id
_entity_poly.type
_entity_poly.pdbx_seq_one_letter_code
_entity_poly.pdbx_strand_id
1 'polypeptide(L)' 'MLGENLKALRKQRGMSQEVMAQQLNIVRQTVSKWEQGLSVPDAQMLTRIAELFEVPVSSLLGEKIEEKADTDEIAAQLA' A
#
# COMPACT_ATOMS: atom_id res chain seq x y z
N MET A 1 0.11 -2.09 8.80
CA MET A 1 1.43 -1.66 8.54
C MET A 1 1.74 -1.75 7.08
N LEU A 2 2.98 -1.55 6.73
CA LEU A 2 3.33 -1.42 5.32
C LEU A 2 2.89 -2.62 4.49
N GLY A 3 3.23 -3.82 4.91
CA GLY A 3 2.88 -4.99 4.11
C GLY A 3 1.39 -5.16 3.92
N GLU A 4 0.65 -4.95 4.99
CA GLU A 4 -0.81 -5.05 4.92
C GLU A 4 -1.39 -3.95 4.05
N ASN A 5 -0.81 -2.75 4.13
CA ASN A 5 -1.28 -1.63 3.31
C ASN A 5 -1.03 -1.87 1.84
N LEU A 6 0.14 -2.42 1.50
CA LEU A 6 0.44 -2.74 0.11
C LEU A 6 -0.54 -3.77 -0.42
N LYS A 7 -0.81 -4.79 0.37
CA LYS A 7 -1.73 -5.84 -0.06
C LYS A 7 -3.14 -5.28 -0.25
N ALA A 8 -3.57 -4.42 0.68
CA ALA A 8 -4.90 -3.82 0.59
C ALA A 8 -5.04 -2.96 -0.66
N LEU A 9 -4.04 -2.11 -0.93
CA LEU A 9 -4.08 -1.25 -2.11
C LEU A 9 -4.06 -2.07 -3.38
N ARG A 10 -3.21 -3.10 -3.41
CA ARG A 10 -3.12 -3.96 -4.57
C ARG A 10 -4.47 -4.61 -4.87
N LYS A 11 -5.10 -5.15 -3.83
CA LYS A 11 -6.39 -5.80 -4.01
C LYS A 11 -7.48 -4.83 -4.41
N GLN A 12 -7.46 -3.62 -3.85
CA GLN A 12 -8.44 -2.61 -4.22
C GLN A 12 -8.35 -2.26 -5.69
N ARG A 13 -7.16 -2.37 -6.28
CA ARG A 13 -6.97 -2.07 -7.69
C ARG A 13 -7.12 -3.31 -8.56
N GLY A 14 -7.49 -4.44 -7.96
CA GLY A 14 -7.69 -5.68 -8.73
C GLY A 14 -6.41 -6.26 -9.30
N MET A 15 -5.26 -5.97 -8.67
CA MET A 15 -3.97 -6.43 -9.15
C MET A 15 -3.53 -7.70 -8.44
N SER A 16 -2.93 -8.63 -9.21
CA SER A 16 -2.22 -9.75 -8.59
C SER A 16 -0.84 -9.27 -8.18
N GLN A 17 -0.15 -10.07 -7.37
CA GLN A 17 1.24 -9.77 -7.03
C GLN A 17 2.10 -9.72 -8.29
N GLU A 18 1.81 -10.59 -9.25
CA GLU A 18 2.55 -10.62 -10.48
C GLU A 18 2.39 -9.32 -11.27
N VAL A 19 1.15 -8.82 -11.37
CA VAL A 19 0.91 -7.59 -12.11
C VAL A 19 1.58 -6.41 -11.42
N MET A 20 1.50 -6.34 -10.09
CA MET A 20 2.16 -5.28 -9.35
C MET A 20 3.67 -5.32 -9.58
N ALA A 21 4.25 -6.52 -9.55
CA ALA A 21 5.68 -6.67 -9.78
C ALA A 21 6.06 -6.20 -11.18
N GLN A 22 5.25 -6.53 -12.18
CA GLN A 22 5.51 -6.08 -13.54
C GLN A 22 5.46 -4.57 -13.63
N GLN A 23 4.50 -3.95 -12.99
CA GLN A 23 4.37 -2.50 -13.03
C GLN A 23 5.57 -1.81 -12.39
N LEU A 24 6.19 -2.45 -11.41
CA LEU A 24 7.35 -1.89 -10.71
C LEU A 24 8.65 -2.41 -11.29
N ASN A 25 8.58 -3.30 -12.28
CA ASN A 25 9.76 -3.87 -12.93
C ASN A 25 10.63 -4.65 -11.95
N ILE A 26 10.00 -5.45 -11.13
CA ILE A 26 10.68 -6.30 -10.15
C ILE A 26 10.06 -7.69 -10.23
N VAL A 27 10.60 -8.64 -9.47
CA VAL A 27 10.08 -9.99 -9.47
C VAL A 27 8.97 -10.14 -8.43
N ARG A 28 8.04 -11.06 -8.70
CA ARG A 28 6.89 -11.25 -7.82
C ARG A 28 7.28 -11.58 -6.39
N GLN A 29 8.36 -12.34 -6.20
CA GLN A 29 8.78 -12.70 -4.85
C GLN A 29 9.10 -11.50 -4.00
N THR A 30 9.58 -10.40 -4.61
CA THR A 30 9.86 -9.19 -3.84
C THR A 30 8.58 -8.60 -3.29
N VAL A 31 7.51 -8.56 -4.11
CA VAL A 31 6.21 -8.07 -3.64
C VAL A 31 5.71 -8.97 -2.52
N SER A 32 5.83 -10.29 -2.71
CA SER A 32 5.37 -11.23 -1.70
C SER A 32 6.08 -11.02 -0.37
N LYS A 33 7.39 -10.80 -0.39
CA LYS A 33 8.13 -10.58 0.84
C LYS A 33 7.72 -9.30 1.53
N TRP A 34 7.46 -8.25 0.77
CA TRP A 34 6.99 -6.99 1.36
C TRP A 34 5.65 -7.22 2.06
N GLU A 35 4.74 -7.94 1.43
CA GLU A 35 3.41 -8.14 1.99
C GLU A 35 3.45 -9.04 3.22
N GLN A 36 4.44 -9.91 3.31
CA GLN A 36 4.61 -10.77 4.47
C GLN A 36 5.43 -10.13 5.58
N GLY A 37 5.99 -8.95 5.33
CA GLY A 37 6.80 -8.28 6.33
C GLY A 37 8.22 -8.82 6.43
N LEU A 38 8.65 -9.59 5.44
CA LEU A 38 10.00 -10.16 5.43
C LEU A 38 11.04 -9.19 4.92
N SER A 39 10.64 -8.20 4.17
CA SER A 39 11.53 -7.14 3.72
C SER A 39 10.70 -5.89 3.48
N VAL A 40 11.36 -4.77 3.29
CA VAL A 40 10.67 -3.50 3.03
C VAL A 40 11.30 -2.85 1.81
N PRO A 41 10.50 -2.09 1.04
CA PRO A 41 11.06 -1.35 -0.08
C PRO A 41 11.86 -0.16 0.43
N ASP A 42 12.88 0.24 -0.34
CA ASP A 42 13.64 1.43 0.03
C ASP A 42 12.84 2.68 -0.33
N ALA A 43 13.40 3.85 -0.01
CA ALA A 43 12.67 5.11 -0.17
C ALA A 43 12.28 5.37 -1.63
N GLN A 44 13.19 5.05 -2.56
CA GLN A 44 12.89 5.27 -3.96
C GLN A 44 11.76 4.38 -4.43
N MET A 45 11.77 3.12 -4.01
CA MET A 45 10.73 2.19 -4.38
C MET A 45 9.39 2.58 -3.74
N LEU A 46 9.42 3.08 -2.50
CA LEU A 46 8.20 3.56 -1.86
C LEU A 46 7.56 4.67 -2.67
N THR A 47 8.37 5.58 -3.21
CA THR A 47 7.84 6.64 -4.05
C THR A 47 7.18 6.07 -5.30
N ARG A 48 7.82 5.08 -5.92
CA ARG A 48 7.26 4.46 -7.12
C ARG A 48 5.96 3.73 -6.82
N ILE A 49 5.89 3.06 -5.68
CA ILE A 49 4.67 2.36 -5.27
C ILE A 49 3.56 3.37 -5.04
N ALA A 50 3.87 4.47 -4.36
CA ALA A 50 2.87 5.51 -4.10
C ALA A 50 2.33 6.07 -5.41
N GLU A 51 3.21 6.28 -6.38
CA GLU A 51 2.78 6.77 -7.69
C GLU A 51 1.92 5.74 -8.41
N LEU A 52 2.28 4.47 -8.31
CA LEU A 52 1.51 3.42 -8.96
C LEU A 52 0.08 3.39 -8.43
N PHE A 53 -0.07 3.51 -7.12
CA PHE A 53 -1.40 3.45 -6.50
C PHE A 53 -2.04 4.83 -6.36
N GLU A 54 -1.34 5.89 -6.76
CA GLU A 54 -1.87 7.25 -6.71
C GLU A 54 -2.26 7.67 -5.30
N VAL A 55 -1.41 7.36 -4.35
CA VAL A 55 -1.59 7.74 -2.96
C VAL A 55 -0.30 8.37 -2.46
N PRO A 56 -0.36 9.17 -1.40
CA PRO A 56 0.88 9.70 -0.82
C PRO A 56 1.64 8.58 -0.13
N VAL A 57 2.97 8.75 -0.02
CA VAL A 57 3.80 7.74 0.64
C VAL A 57 3.32 7.50 2.06
N SER A 58 2.82 8.53 2.74
CA SER A 58 2.33 8.38 4.10
C SER A 58 1.21 7.34 4.19
N SER A 59 0.42 7.18 3.14
CA SER A 59 -0.63 6.18 3.13
C SER A 59 -0.06 4.76 3.16
N LEU A 60 1.11 4.57 2.57
CA LEU A 60 1.74 3.25 2.59
C LEU A 60 2.23 2.91 3.98
N LEU A 61 2.68 3.91 4.72
CA LEU A 61 3.29 3.72 6.03
C LEU A 61 2.32 3.86 7.16
N GLY A 62 1.07 4.26 6.88
CA GLY A 62 0.07 4.47 7.91
C GLY A 62 -0.38 3.16 8.51
N GLU A 63 -1.10 3.27 9.62
CA GLU A 63 -1.52 2.08 10.30
C GLU A 63 -2.55 1.27 9.58
N LYS A 64 -3.56 1.89 9.06
CA LYS A 64 -4.60 1.19 8.35
C LYS A 64 -5.15 2.03 7.26
N ILE A 65 -5.26 1.45 6.11
CA ILE A 65 -5.80 2.17 4.98
C ILE A 65 -7.29 2.39 5.13
N GLU A 66 -7.99 1.38 5.57
CA GLU A 66 -9.43 1.49 5.66
C GLU A 66 -9.88 2.40 6.78
N GLU A 67 -8.99 2.78 7.63
CA GLU A 67 -9.37 3.65 8.68
C GLU A 67 -9.87 4.94 8.20
N LYS A 68 -9.56 5.24 7.09
CA LYS A 68 -10.01 6.38 6.59
C LYS A 68 -11.38 6.49 6.70
N ALA A 69 -11.87 5.51 6.76
CA ALA A 69 -13.21 5.55 6.93
C ALA A 69 -13.60 6.26 8.12
N ASP A 70 -13.32 6.37 8.68
CA ASP A 70 -13.91 6.91 9.56
C ASP A 70 -13.90 8.04 9.88
N THR A 71 -13.65 8.23 9.76
CA THR A 71 -13.73 9.06 10.10
C THR A 71 -14.44 9.79 10.13
N ASP A 72 -14.75 9.56 10.05
CA ASP A 72 -15.42 10.07 10.07
C ASP A 72 -15.96 10.36 10.79
N GLU A 73 -15.68 9.91 11.39
CA GLU A 73 -16.01 10.09 12.10
C GLU A 73 -15.96 10.97 12.48
N ILE A 74 -15.59 11.14 12.38
CA ILE A 74 -15.56 11.84 12.70
C ILE A 74 -16.03 12.65 12.63
N ALA A 75 -16.19 12.61 12.42
CA ALA A 75 -16.64 13.23 12.26
C ALA A 75 -17.23 13.68 12.65
N ALA A 76 -17.41 13.16 12.77
CA ALA A 76 -18.04 13.46 13.00
C ALA A 76 -18.09 14.13 13.69
N GLN A 77 -17.73 14.15 13.97
CA GLN A 77 -17.82 14.62 14.47
C GLN A 77 -17.97 15.65 14.67
N LEU A 78 -18.07 15.77 14.58
CA LEU A 78 -18.22 16.65 14.70
C LEU A 78 -18.80 17.34 14.91
N ALA A 79 -18.79 17.04 15.17
CA ALA A 79 -19.50 17.61 15.23
C ALA A 79 -19.94 18.36 15.75
#